data_ee53d24aa899406b1be084e7d7b81ce2
#
_entry.id   ee53d24aa899406b1be084e7d7b81ce2
#
_cell.length_a   1.000
_cell.length_b   1.000
_cell.length_c   1.000
_cell.angle_alpha   90.00
_cell.angle_beta   90.00
_cell.angle_gamma   90.00
#
_symmetry.space_group_name_H-M   'P 1'
#
loop_
_entity.id
_entity.type
_entity.pdbx_description
1 polymer ?
#
loop_
_entity_poly.entity_id
_entity_poly.type
_entity_poly.pdbx_seq_one_letter_code
_entity_poly.pdbx_strand_id
1 'polypeptide(L)'
;MEDVILKTPESRAQHLLDNYVGSNNYILNLKHKKENSKSFTLTRAQSEYIINFHGRTPKVAKKWVKLDSYFGKKMMEEKMYTKEPTEIYVEKLLVEKDKSYHIWGKIFSGDTIHDFWMPKSAIIKDNEVKNIVVDYTKYEHRVPMEHQKDAIQKLVGNKKFILADDMGLGKTTSTIISALETGAKKILIVCPASLKINWQREIENYSDRTIYIAEGKKFSNEHDFVIINYDILKNFHDPKKQDESTILNTKFDLVIMDEAHMISNPQAQRTKIVNDICDKVDRVWLLTGTPMTSRPMNYYNLLSLVESPVASNWMAYARRYCNGFQFSVGRRKVWNVTGASNLDELRERTQSHILRRLKEEVLDLPDKIITPVYLRLKSKDYEELMGEYYNWYDNNSEESSSLTIQFGKLMKVRKVIAEEKVKNTIELAENIIEQ
;
A
#
# COMPACT_ATOMS: atom_id res chain seq x y z
N MET A 1 1.93 44.06 -17.70
CA MET A 1 2.46 44.21 -16.34
C MET A 1 3.97 44.16 -16.46
N GLU A 2 4.59 45.30 -16.18
CA GLU A 2 6.04 45.46 -16.30
C GLU A 2 6.78 44.49 -15.36
N ASP A 3 7.74 43.76 -15.90
CA ASP A 3 8.66 42.98 -15.13
C ASP A 3 9.54 43.91 -14.28
N VAL A 4 9.13 44.14 -13.04
CA VAL A 4 9.96 44.89 -12.08
C VAL A 4 11.19 44.03 -11.75
N ILE A 5 12.30 44.33 -12.38
CA ILE A 5 13.60 43.71 -12.10
C ILE A 5 14.08 44.20 -10.73
N LEU A 6 13.87 43.41 -9.70
CA LEU A 6 14.33 43.68 -8.33
C LEU A 6 15.84 43.44 -8.24
N LYS A 7 16.64 44.49 -8.22
CA LYS A 7 18.11 44.42 -8.35
C LYS A 7 18.84 44.06 -7.05
N THR A 8 18.23 44.24 -5.88
CA THR A 8 18.88 43.92 -4.59
C THR A 8 18.05 42.91 -3.77
N PRO A 9 18.69 42.13 -2.86
CA PRO A 9 17.97 41.26 -1.95
C PRO A 9 16.94 41.99 -1.10
N GLU A 10 17.23 43.21 -0.67
CA GLU A 10 16.34 44.06 0.13
C GLU A 10 15.10 44.48 -0.65
N SER A 11 15.25 44.94 -1.90
CA SER A 11 14.12 45.31 -2.76
C SER A 11 13.24 44.10 -3.09
N ARG A 12 13.86 42.92 -3.26
CA ARG A 12 13.12 41.66 -3.45
C ARG A 12 12.36 41.27 -2.20
N ALA A 13 13.00 41.31 -1.02
CA ALA A 13 12.36 41.00 0.24
C ALA A 13 11.21 41.95 0.55
N GLN A 14 11.38 43.24 0.24
CA GLN A 14 10.35 44.29 0.41
C GLN A 14 9.13 44.01 -0.48
N HIS A 15 9.35 43.69 -1.76
CA HIS A 15 8.28 43.29 -2.68
C HIS A 15 7.54 42.05 -2.21
N LEU A 16 8.25 41.03 -1.72
CA LEU A 16 7.65 39.80 -1.18
C LEU A 16 6.85 40.08 0.09
N LEU A 17 7.32 41.00 0.94
CA LEU A 17 6.61 41.42 2.14
C LEU A 17 5.30 42.15 1.79
N ASP A 18 5.34 43.05 0.84
CA ASP A 18 4.18 43.84 0.41
C ASP A 18 3.06 42.99 -0.19
N ASN A 19 3.45 41.99 -0.92
CA ASN A 19 2.52 41.03 -1.58
C ASN A 19 2.24 39.79 -0.76
N TYR A 20 2.66 39.74 0.51
CA TYR A 20 2.42 38.59 1.36
C TYR A 20 0.97 38.47 1.81
N VAL A 21 0.34 37.33 1.55
CA VAL A 21 -1.05 36.99 1.92
C VAL A 21 -1.12 35.67 2.70
N GLY A 22 0.00 35.17 3.20
CA GLY A 22 0.08 33.89 3.94
C GLY A 22 -0.14 34.04 5.44
N SER A 23 -0.06 32.92 6.15
CA SER A 23 -0.34 32.79 7.60
C SER A 23 0.89 32.82 8.50
N ASN A 24 2.08 33.13 7.98
CA ASN A 24 3.29 33.19 8.81
C ASN A 24 3.27 34.40 9.72
N ASN A 25 3.09 34.16 11.02
CA ASN A 25 2.97 35.22 12.03
C ASN A 25 4.17 36.18 12.07
N TYR A 26 5.37 35.70 11.77
CA TYR A 26 6.56 36.57 11.76
C TYR A 26 6.50 37.55 10.58
N ILE A 27 6.14 37.09 9.39
CA ILE A 27 6.02 37.92 8.18
C ILE A 27 4.83 38.86 8.33
N LEU A 28 3.69 38.41 8.85
CA LEU A 28 2.53 39.25 9.14
C LEU A 28 2.87 40.37 10.14
N ASN A 29 3.64 40.08 11.18
CA ASN A 29 4.12 41.09 12.12
C ASN A 29 5.07 42.09 11.47
N LEU A 30 5.91 41.69 10.54
CA LEU A 30 6.77 42.59 9.79
C LEU A 30 5.94 43.47 8.85
N LYS A 31 4.92 42.89 8.19
CA LYS A 31 3.99 43.63 7.34
C LYS A 31 3.21 44.69 8.14
N HIS A 32 2.67 44.32 9.29
CA HIS A 32 1.96 45.24 10.19
C HIS A 32 2.87 46.36 10.74
N LYS A 33 4.13 46.03 11.08
CA LYS A 33 5.12 47.05 11.48
C LYS A 33 5.41 48.05 10.36
N LYS A 34 5.50 47.57 9.10
CA LYS A 34 5.68 48.44 7.93
C LYS A 34 4.49 49.39 7.74
N GLU A 35 3.27 48.87 7.78
CA GLU A 35 2.03 49.65 7.60
C GLU A 35 1.87 50.76 8.65
N ASN A 36 2.39 50.53 9.87
CA ASN A 36 2.26 51.46 11.00
C ASN A 36 3.52 52.32 11.25
N SER A 37 4.51 52.29 10.38
CA SER A 37 5.77 53.05 10.57
C SER A 37 6.07 53.94 9.37
N LYS A 38 6.40 55.23 9.65
CA LYS A 38 6.78 56.20 8.61
C LYS A 38 8.18 55.91 7.98
N SER A 39 9.01 55.11 8.62
CA SER A 39 10.38 54.79 8.16
C SER A 39 10.72 53.33 8.46
N PHE A 40 10.06 52.40 7.75
CA PHE A 40 10.33 50.99 7.91
C PHE A 40 11.34 50.48 6.88
N THR A 41 12.45 49.92 7.34
CA THR A 41 13.42 49.21 6.51
C THR A 41 13.64 47.82 7.07
N LEU A 42 13.71 46.81 6.20
CA LEU A 42 14.04 45.46 6.58
C LEU A 42 15.54 45.36 6.93
N THR A 43 15.87 44.73 8.03
CA THR A 43 17.26 44.33 8.30
C THR A 43 17.69 43.24 7.33
N ARG A 44 19.00 43.11 7.13
CA ARG A 44 19.54 42.06 6.27
C ARG A 44 19.02 40.66 6.67
N ALA A 45 19.02 40.35 7.96
CA ALA A 45 18.50 39.07 8.48
C ALA A 45 17.01 38.87 8.19
N GLN A 46 16.20 39.93 8.26
CA GLN A 46 14.78 39.87 7.91
C GLN A 46 14.56 39.70 6.40
N SER A 47 15.38 40.38 5.58
CA SER A 47 15.37 40.21 4.14
C SER A 47 15.74 38.77 3.73
N GLU A 48 16.80 38.24 4.31
CA GLU A 48 17.23 36.84 4.09
C GLU A 48 16.16 35.85 4.55
N TYR A 49 15.48 36.10 5.69
CA TYR A 49 14.39 35.25 6.15
C TYR A 49 13.22 35.26 5.15
N ILE A 50 12.76 36.43 4.68
CA ILE A 50 11.67 36.55 3.74
C ILE A 50 12.02 35.87 2.42
N ILE A 51 13.23 36.11 1.88
CA ILE A 51 13.68 35.49 0.63
C ILE A 51 13.79 33.97 0.76
N ASN A 52 14.33 33.50 1.88
CA ASN A 52 14.46 32.06 2.14
C ASN A 52 13.10 31.40 2.40
N PHE A 53 12.17 32.10 3.04
CA PHE A 53 10.81 31.63 3.25
C PHE A 53 10.05 31.44 1.93
N HIS A 54 10.12 32.43 1.02
CA HIS A 54 9.53 32.34 -0.32
C HIS A 54 10.31 31.46 -1.31
N GLY A 55 11.48 30.95 -0.92
CA GLY A 55 12.28 30.00 -1.69
C GLY A 55 13.07 30.62 -2.84
N ARG A 56 13.95 29.79 -3.40
CA ARG A 56 14.72 30.10 -4.62
C ARG A 56 13.76 30.09 -5.83
N THR A 57 14.12 30.70 -6.93
CA THR A 57 13.33 30.86 -8.16
C THR A 57 12.14 29.89 -8.31
N PRO A 58 10.89 30.37 -8.24
CA PRO A 58 9.72 29.51 -8.26
C PRO A 58 9.58 28.80 -9.61
N LYS A 59 9.26 27.51 -9.59
CA LYS A 59 8.92 26.76 -10.80
C LYS A 59 7.50 27.14 -11.22
N VAL A 60 7.33 27.61 -12.46
CA VAL A 60 6.00 27.90 -13.02
C VAL A 60 5.30 26.57 -13.31
N ALA A 61 4.13 26.37 -12.76
CA ALA A 61 3.35 25.16 -12.93
C ALA A 61 2.04 25.38 -13.72
N LYS A 62 1.36 26.50 -13.52
CA LYS A 62 0.11 26.92 -14.21
C LYS A 62 -0.86 25.77 -14.56
N LYS A 63 -1.20 24.95 -13.60
CA LYS A 63 -2.10 23.81 -13.79
C LYS A 63 -2.97 23.54 -12.58
N TRP A 64 -4.14 22.95 -12.83
CA TRP A 64 -4.94 22.34 -11.79
C TRP A 64 -4.35 20.98 -11.38
N VAL A 65 -4.32 20.73 -10.10
CA VAL A 65 -3.81 19.50 -9.51
C VAL A 65 -4.90 18.92 -8.61
N LYS A 66 -5.21 17.66 -8.76
CA LYS A 66 -6.21 17.00 -7.94
C LYS A 66 -5.74 16.82 -6.51
N LEU A 67 -6.65 17.04 -5.58
CA LEU A 67 -6.44 16.83 -4.16
C LEU A 67 -6.93 15.45 -3.73
N ASP A 68 -6.22 14.87 -2.77
CA ASP A 68 -6.72 13.74 -2.01
C ASP A 68 -8.03 14.15 -1.29
N SER A 69 -9.08 13.33 -1.42
CA SER A 69 -10.42 13.65 -0.89
C SER A 69 -10.42 13.86 0.62
N TYR A 70 -9.55 13.18 1.35
CA TYR A 70 -9.40 13.38 2.79
C TYR A 70 -8.98 14.82 3.12
N PHE A 71 -8.01 15.38 2.37
CA PHE A 71 -7.60 16.77 2.57
C PHE A 71 -8.68 17.74 2.15
N GLY A 72 -9.40 17.48 1.07
CA GLY A 72 -10.54 18.29 0.64
C GLY A 72 -11.61 18.38 1.73
N LYS A 73 -12.03 17.27 2.28
CA LYS A 73 -13.01 17.21 3.39
C LYS A 73 -12.50 17.91 4.64
N LYS A 74 -11.25 17.67 5.01
CA LYS A 74 -10.63 18.29 6.18
C LYS A 74 -10.61 19.82 6.07
N MET A 75 -10.30 20.36 4.89
CA MET A 75 -10.34 21.82 4.65
C MET A 75 -11.75 22.37 4.79
N MET A 76 -12.77 21.64 4.40
CA MET A 76 -14.17 22.00 4.60
C MET A 76 -14.57 21.90 6.09
N GLU A 77 -14.20 20.83 6.79
CA GLU A 77 -14.47 20.64 8.22
C GLU A 77 -13.83 21.72 9.10
N GLU A 78 -12.59 22.11 8.78
CA GLU A 78 -11.91 23.22 9.45
C GLU A 78 -12.48 24.60 9.11
N LYS A 79 -13.61 24.65 8.37
CA LYS A 79 -14.31 25.85 7.91
C LYS A 79 -13.44 26.81 7.08
N MET A 80 -12.40 26.30 6.48
CA MET A 80 -11.58 27.06 5.55
C MET A 80 -12.33 27.37 4.24
N TYR A 81 -13.21 26.44 3.83
CA TYR A 81 -13.99 26.55 2.60
C TYR A 81 -15.42 26.06 2.79
N THR A 82 -16.34 26.64 2.03
CA THR A 82 -17.77 26.30 2.05
C THR A 82 -18.11 25.08 1.19
N LYS A 83 -17.18 24.64 0.34
CA LYS A 83 -17.28 23.44 -0.51
C LYS A 83 -16.02 22.62 -0.38
N GLU A 84 -16.15 21.30 -0.51
CA GLU A 84 -15.00 20.39 -0.53
C GLU A 84 -14.12 20.68 -1.75
N PRO A 85 -12.85 21.08 -1.55
CA PRO A 85 -11.93 21.31 -2.66
C PRO A 85 -11.43 19.96 -3.18
N THR A 86 -11.63 19.72 -4.47
CA THR A 86 -11.15 18.52 -5.18
C THR A 86 -9.89 18.77 -5.99
N GLU A 87 -9.61 20.05 -6.27
CA GLU A 87 -8.47 20.47 -7.07
C GLU A 87 -7.89 21.77 -6.53
N ILE A 88 -6.59 21.99 -6.76
CA ILE A 88 -5.93 23.28 -6.55
C ILE A 88 -5.29 23.75 -7.85
N TYR A 89 -5.34 25.05 -8.10
CA TYR A 89 -4.58 25.64 -9.18
C TYR A 89 -3.21 26.08 -8.69
N VAL A 90 -2.18 25.44 -9.24
CA VAL A 90 -0.78 25.76 -8.92
C VAL A 90 -0.26 26.74 -9.95
N GLU A 91 -0.15 28.01 -9.56
CA GLU A 91 0.48 29.05 -10.39
C GLU A 91 2.00 28.88 -10.39
N LYS A 92 2.59 28.76 -9.21
CA LYS A 92 4.03 28.59 -9.02
C LYS A 92 4.31 27.66 -7.84
N LEU A 93 5.34 26.84 -8.00
CA LEU A 93 5.92 26.08 -6.90
C LEU A 93 7.05 26.90 -6.29
N LEU A 94 6.84 27.44 -5.09
CA LEU A 94 7.79 28.33 -4.41
C LEU A 94 8.94 27.56 -3.77
N VAL A 95 8.60 26.53 -2.99
CA VAL A 95 9.58 25.67 -2.31
C VAL A 95 9.13 24.22 -2.35
N GLU A 96 10.05 23.34 -2.62
CA GLU A 96 9.86 21.91 -2.47
C GLU A 96 10.73 21.41 -1.32
N LYS A 97 10.10 20.78 -0.32
CA LYS A 97 10.75 20.04 0.77
C LYS A 97 10.44 18.55 0.62
N ASP A 98 11.14 17.70 1.37
CA ASP A 98 10.97 16.24 1.30
C ASP A 98 9.50 15.79 1.40
N LYS A 99 8.70 16.44 2.26
CA LYS A 99 7.32 16.05 2.57
C LYS A 99 6.24 17.07 2.23
N SER A 100 6.60 18.26 1.75
CA SER A 100 5.65 19.33 1.50
C SER A 100 6.06 20.24 0.36
N TYR A 101 5.04 20.85 -0.24
CA TYR A 101 5.18 21.94 -1.21
C TYR A 101 4.75 23.26 -0.60
N HIS A 102 5.50 24.31 -0.85
CA HIS A 102 5.04 25.69 -0.69
C HIS A 102 4.57 26.17 -2.06
N ILE A 103 3.28 26.47 -2.18
CA ILE A 103 2.60 26.68 -3.44
C ILE A 103 2.05 28.11 -3.47
N TRP A 104 2.20 28.77 -4.59
CA TRP A 104 1.47 29.99 -4.95
C TRP A 104 0.33 29.56 -5.89
N GLY A 105 -0.90 29.68 -5.43
CA GLY A 105 -2.03 29.17 -6.18
C GLY A 105 -3.38 29.52 -5.56
N LYS A 106 -4.42 28.88 -6.07
CA LYS A 106 -5.79 29.05 -5.58
C LYS A 106 -6.50 27.69 -5.52
N ILE A 107 -7.51 27.62 -4.69
CA ILE A 107 -8.27 26.38 -4.47
C ILE A 107 -9.50 26.32 -5.36
N PHE A 108 -10.20 27.43 -5.50
CA PHE A 108 -11.34 27.53 -6.44
C PHE A 108 -11.06 28.56 -7.55
N SER A 109 -11.72 28.42 -8.69
CA SER A 109 -11.49 29.28 -9.84
C SER A 109 -11.80 30.78 -9.60
N GLY A 110 -12.63 31.07 -8.60
CA GLY A 110 -12.96 32.45 -8.19
C GLY A 110 -12.08 33.04 -7.10
N ASP A 111 -11.19 32.24 -6.50
CA ASP A 111 -10.34 32.66 -5.40
C ASP A 111 -9.20 33.57 -5.84
N THR A 112 -8.73 34.39 -4.90
CA THR A 112 -7.46 35.10 -5.04
C THR A 112 -6.30 34.13 -4.94
N ILE A 113 -5.23 34.41 -5.67
CA ILE A 113 -3.99 33.60 -5.60
C ILE A 113 -3.25 33.99 -4.32
N HIS A 114 -2.88 33.02 -3.51
CA HIS A 114 -2.09 33.20 -2.29
C HIS A 114 -1.10 32.03 -2.12
N ASP A 115 -0.19 32.16 -1.18
CA ASP A 115 0.76 31.09 -0.86
C ASP A 115 0.30 30.26 0.31
N PHE A 116 0.55 28.96 0.25
CA PHE A 116 0.24 28.03 1.32
C PHE A 116 1.14 26.80 1.28
N TRP A 117 1.30 26.17 2.44
CA TRP A 117 1.99 24.90 2.55
C TRP A 117 1.01 23.74 2.40
N MET A 118 1.39 22.78 1.54
CA MET A 118 0.62 21.59 1.34
C MET A 118 1.52 20.33 1.45
N PRO A 119 1.13 19.31 2.21
CA PRO A 119 1.87 18.06 2.22
C PRO A 119 1.82 17.41 0.83
N LYS A 120 2.91 16.80 0.42
CA LYS A 120 2.97 16.06 -0.88
C LYS A 120 1.89 14.97 -0.97
N SER A 121 1.52 14.38 0.17
CA SER A 121 0.47 13.38 0.27
C SER A 121 -0.95 13.89 0.00
N ALA A 122 -1.16 15.21 0.02
CA ALA A 122 -2.45 15.80 -0.32
C ALA A 122 -2.70 15.91 -1.83
N ILE A 123 -1.65 15.80 -2.63
CA ILE A 123 -1.72 15.92 -4.08
C ILE A 123 -1.79 14.53 -4.69
N ILE A 124 -2.89 14.23 -5.35
CA ILE A 124 -2.98 13.04 -6.19
C ILE A 124 -2.07 13.30 -7.38
N LYS A 125 -0.96 12.57 -7.46
CA LYS A 125 -0.22 12.50 -8.71
C LYS A 125 -1.17 11.87 -9.72
N ASP A 126 -1.54 12.61 -10.75
CA ASP A 126 -2.19 12.03 -11.91
C ASP A 126 -1.22 10.96 -12.44
N ASN A 127 -1.40 9.72 -12.00
CA ASN A 127 -1.11 8.63 -12.88
C ASN A 127 -2.09 8.87 -14.01
N GLU A 128 -1.61 9.34 -15.15
CA GLU A 128 -2.43 9.41 -16.37
C GLU A 128 -3.01 8.00 -16.51
N VAL A 129 -4.25 7.84 -16.04
CA VAL A 129 -5.05 6.68 -16.38
C VAL A 129 -5.34 6.91 -17.85
N LYS A 130 -4.39 6.53 -18.71
CA LYS A 130 -4.70 6.39 -20.12
C LYS A 130 -5.92 5.51 -20.13
N ASN A 131 -7.01 5.99 -20.70
CA ASN A 131 -8.15 5.15 -21.04
C ASN A 131 -7.63 4.14 -22.07
N ILE A 132 -7.03 3.07 -21.57
CA ILE A 132 -6.52 1.98 -22.39
C ILE A 132 -7.74 1.20 -22.76
N VAL A 133 -8.13 1.29 -24.01
CA VAL A 133 -9.21 0.47 -24.56
C VAL A 133 -8.65 -0.94 -24.72
N VAL A 134 -8.97 -1.81 -23.78
CA VAL A 134 -8.62 -3.23 -23.88
C VAL A 134 -9.60 -3.92 -24.84
N ASP A 135 -9.06 -4.54 -25.86
CA ASP A 135 -9.84 -5.35 -26.79
C ASP A 135 -10.06 -6.76 -26.22
N TYR A 136 -11.23 -6.97 -25.63
CA TYR A 136 -11.58 -8.25 -25.01
C TYR A 136 -11.97 -9.34 -26.03
N THR A 137 -12.14 -9.01 -27.32
CA THR A 137 -12.46 -10.02 -28.36
C THR A 137 -11.32 -11.00 -28.58
N LYS A 138 -10.08 -10.64 -28.23
CA LYS A 138 -8.91 -11.54 -28.23
C LYS A 138 -9.05 -12.74 -27.28
N TYR A 139 -9.96 -12.65 -26.30
CA TYR A 139 -10.13 -13.62 -25.21
C TYR A 139 -11.47 -14.37 -25.34
N GLU A 140 -11.90 -14.69 -26.59
CA GLU A 140 -13.21 -15.28 -26.91
C GLU A 140 -13.54 -16.56 -26.11
N HIS A 141 -12.53 -17.35 -25.78
CA HIS A 141 -12.73 -18.59 -25.00
C HIS A 141 -12.98 -18.36 -23.50
N ARG A 142 -12.59 -17.20 -22.97
CA ARG A 142 -12.75 -16.82 -21.56
C ARG A 142 -12.93 -15.31 -21.41
N VAL A 143 -14.05 -14.80 -21.91
CA VAL A 143 -14.39 -13.37 -21.78
C VAL A 143 -14.44 -12.96 -20.32
N PRO A 144 -13.69 -11.93 -19.89
CA PRO A 144 -13.74 -11.46 -18.51
C PRO A 144 -15.13 -10.95 -18.12
N MET A 145 -15.54 -11.25 -16.90
CA MET A 145 -16.75 -10.67 -16.29
C MET A 145 -16.60 -9.16 -16.10
N GLU A 146 -17.70 -8.42 -15.95
CA GLU A 146 -17.64 -6.94 -15.85
C GLU A 146 -16.73 -6.46 -14.71
N HIS A 147 -16.83 -7.08 -13.53
CA HIS A 147 -15.93 -6.75 -12.43
C HIS A 147 -14.45 -7.03 -12.74
N GLN A 148 -14.17 -8.06 -13.55
CA GLN A 148 -12.80 -8.37 -13.99
C GLN A 148 -12.30 -7.33 -15.01
N LYS A 149 -13.17 -6.84 -15.90
CA LYS A 149 -12.84 -5.77 -16.85
C LYS A 149 -12.43 -4.48 -16.11
N ASP A 150 -13.15 -4.11 -15.04
CA ASP A 150 -12.77 -2.98 -14.20
C ASP A 150 -11.41 -3.20 -13.50
N ALA A 151 -11.16 -4.41 -12.97
CA ALA A 151 -9.86 -4.77 -12.40
C ALA A 151 -8.72 -4.66 -13.43
N ILE A 152 -8.96 -5.14 -14.67
CA ILE A 152 -8.01 -5.06 -15.78
C ILE A 152 -7.68 -3.61 -16.09
N GLN A 153 -8.68 -2.74 -16.24
CA GLN A 153 -8.48 -1.32 -16.51
C GLN A 153 -7.65 -0.64 -15.40
N LYS A 154 -7.94 -0.96 -14.13
CA LYS A 154 -7.18 -0.42 -12.99
C LYS A 154 -5.71 -0.88 -13.01
N LEU A 155 -5.46 -2.17 -13.25
CA LEU A 155 -4.09 -2.71 -13.30
C LEU A 155 -3.30 -2.15 -14.49
N VAL A 156 -3.88 -2.13 -15.68
CA VAL A 156 -3.22 -1.60 -16.88
C VAL A 156 -2.93 -0.11 -16.72
N GLY A 157 -3.87 0.66 -16.18
CA GLY A 157 -3.75 2.10 -15.96
C GLY A 157 -2.77 2.49 -14.85
N ASN A 158 -2.43 1.58 -13.93
CA ASN A 158 -1.57 1.89 -12.80
C ASN A 158 -0.26 1.09 -12.83
N LYS A 159 0.87 1.77 -12.67
CA LYS A 159 2.16 1.10 -12.56
C LYS A 159 2.27 0.28 -11.26
N LYS A 160 1.81 0.83 -10.15
CA LYS A 160 1.84 0.21 -8.82
C LYS A 160 0.44 0.19 -8.23
N PHE A 161 -0.09 -1.01 -7.95
CA PHE A 161 -1.49 -1.16 -7.55
C PHE A 161 -1.72 -2.41 -6.70
N ILE A 162 -2.74 -2.36 -5.84
CA ILE A 162 -3.21 -3.50 -5.03
C ILE A 162 -4.57 -3.96 -5.56
N LEU A 163 -4.65 -5.18 -6.06
CA LEU A 163 -5.92 -5.84 -6.37
C LEU A 163 -6.31 -6.71 -5.19
N ALA A 164 -7.24 -6.21 -4.40
CA ALA A 164 -7.67 -6.82 -3.15
C ALA A 164 -9.09 -7.41 -3.19
N ASP A 165 -9.56 -7.76 -4.37
CA ASP A 165 -10.82 -8.45 -4.57
C ASP A 165 -10.90 -9.73 -3.75
N ASP A 166 -12.08 -10.09 -3.28
CA ASP A 166 -12.30 -11.30 -2.48
C ASP A 166 -11.85 -12.57 -3.21
N MET A 167 -11.63 -13.64 -2.47
CA MET A 167 -11.23 -14.93 -3.05
C MET A 167 -12.29 -15.43 -4.03
N GLY A 168 -11.86 -15.95 -5.19
CA GLY A 168 -12.77 -16.48 -6.23
C GLY A 168 -13.34 -15.44 -7.20
N LEU A 169 -12.98 -14.15 -7.09
CA LEU A 169 -13.35 -13.13 -8.08
C LEU A 169 -12.44 -13.10 -9.32
N GLY A 170 -11.54 -14.07 -9.48
CA GLY A 170 -10.70 -14.21 -10.67
C GLY A 170 -9.55 -13.21 -10.76
N LYS A 171 -8.92 -12.87 -9.62
CA LYS A 171 -7.75 -11.99 -9.59
C LYS A 171 -6.63 -12.44 -10.53
N THR A 172 -6.36 -13.75 -10.58
CA THR A 172 -5.33 -14.35 -11.45
C THR A 172 -5.61 -14.06 -12.91
N THR A 173 -6.82 -14.36 -13.38
CA THR A 173 -7.30 -14.08 -14.74
C THR A 173 -7.17 -12.60 -15.10
N SER A 174 -7.71 -11.71 -14.25
CA SER A 174 -7.64 -10.27 -14.46
C SER A 174 -6.19 -9.79 -14.57
N THR A 175 -5.30 -10.35 -13.74
CA THR A 175 -3.89 -9.96 -13.71
C THR A 175 -3.13 -10.44 -14.94
N ILE A 176 -3.38 -11.67 -15.42
CA ILE A 176 -2.74 -12.21 -16.63
C ILE A 176 -3.14 -11.38 -17.85
N ILE A 177 -4.44 -11.13 -18.05
CA ILE A 177 -4.92 -10.30 -19.16
C ILE A 177 -4.28 -8.91 -19.07
N SER A 178 -4.27 -8.30 -17.88
CA SER A 178 -3.63 -7.00 -17.67
C SER A 178 -2.15 -7.01 -18.03
N ALA A 179 -1.43 -8.05 -17.65
CA ALA A 179 0.01 -8.17 -17.92
C ALA A 179 0.28 -8.26 -19.44
N LEU A 180 -0.54 -9.00 -20.17
CA LEU A 180 -0.48 -9.11 -21.64
C LEU A 180 -0.77 -7.76 -22.31
N GLU A 181 -1.79 -7.05 -21.85
CA GLU A 181 -2.23 -5.75 -22.42
C GLU A 181 -1.25 -4.60 -22.12
N THR A 182 -0.40 -4.71 -21.06
CA THR A 182 0.65 -3.71 -20.83
C THR A 182 1.82 -3.80 -21.79
N GLY A 183 1.94 -4.88 -22.56
CA GLY A 183 3.08 -5.16 -23.41
C GLY A 183 4.36 -5.53 -22.64
N ALA A 184 4.26 -5.82 -21.33
CA ALA A 184 5.39 -6.31 -20.53
C ALA A 184 5.94 -7.60 -21.12
N LYS A 185 7.24 -7.64 -21.38
CA LYS A 185 7.89 -8.79 -22.01
C LYS A 185 8.40 -9.78 -20.98
N LYS A 186 8.96 -9.30 -19.87
CA LYS A 186 9.55 -10.13 -18.83
C LYS A 186 8.84 -9.90 -17.50
N ILE A 187 8.16 -10.93 -16.99
CA ILE A 187 7.24 -10.84 -15.87
C ILE A 187 7.68 -11.80 -14.77
N LEU A 188 7.87 -11.27 -13.56
CA LEU A 188 8.10 -12.08 -12.38
C LEU A 188 6.79 -12.26 -11.61
N ILE A 189 6.43 -13.51 -11.31
CA ILE A 189 5.30 -13.86 -10.45
C ILE A 189 5.84 -14.51 -9.18
N VAL A 190 5.59 -13.88 -8.04
CA VAL A 190 5.91 -14.42 -6.71
C VAL A 190 4.63 -14.85 -6.04
N CYS A 191 4.50 -16.15 -5.75
CA CYS A 191 3.27 -16.72 -5.21
C CYS A 191 3.58 -17.80 -4.14
N PRO A 192 2.59 -18.29 -3.38
CA PRO A 192 2.72 -19.49 -2.58
C PRO A 192 3.14 -20.70 -3.42
N ALA A 193 3.93 -21.61 -2.83
CA ALA A 193 4.45 -22.78 -3.55
C ALA A 193 3.34 -23.64 -4.20
N SER A 194 2.22 -23.81 -3.53
CA SER A 194 1.05 -24.57 -4.02
C SER A 194 0.36 -23.94 -5.24
N LEU A 195 0.55 -22.63 -5.49
CA LEU A 195 -0.11 -21.92 -6.59
C LEU A 195 0.72 -21.84 -7.87
N LYS A 196 2.00 -22.26 -7.87
CA LYS A 196 2.88 -22.14 -9.04
C LYS A 196 2.31 -22.83 -10.29
N ILE A 197 1.85 -24.07 -10.13
CA ILE A 197 1.26 -24.85 -11.23
C ILE A 197 -0.07 -24.24 -11.69
N ASN A 198 -0.87 -23.70 -10.76
CA ASN A 198 -2.09 -23.01 -11.13
C ASN A 198 -1.81 -21.75 -11.96
N TRP A 199 -0.80 -20.95 -11.58
CA TRP A 199 -0.37 -19.80 -12.37
C TRP A 199 0.10 -20.21 -13.77
N GLN A 200 0.89 -21.28 -13.88
CA GLN A 200 1.31 -21.80 -15.19
C GLN A 200 0.12 -22.15 -16.06
N ARG A 201 -0.81 -22.98 -15.57
CA ARG A 201 -2.02 -23.40 -16.32
C ARG A 201 -2.88 -22.22 -16.73
N GLU A 202 -3.05 -21.23 -15.85
CA GLU A 202 -3.83 -20.05 -16.18
C GLU A 202 -3.13 -19.19 -17.24
N ILE A 203 -1.81 -19.04 -17.24
CA ILE A 203 -1.07 -18.31 -18.28
C ILE A 203 -1.22 -19.02 -19.64
N GLU A 204 -1.06 -20.33 -19.67
CA GLU A 204 -1.21 -21.18 -20.88
C GLU A 204 -2.60 -21.05 -21.52
N ASN A 205 -3.65 -20.74 -20.73
CA ASN A 205 -4.99 -20.49 -21.23
C ASN A 205 -5.14 -19.16 -22.00
N TYR A 206 -4.23 -18.20 -21.81
CA TYR A 206 -4.32 -16.85 -22.37
C TYR A 206 -3.16 -16.47 -23.27
N SER A 207 -2.07 -17.26 -23.30
CA SER A 207 -0.86 -16.89 -24.04
C SER A 207 0.05 -18.10 -24.29
N ASP A 208 0.66 -18.13 -25.48
CA ASP A 208 1.70 -19.10 -25.88
C ASP A 208 3.10 -18.68 -25.42
N ARG A 209 3.22 -17.67 -24.55
CA ARG A 209 4.50 -17.15 -24.04
C ARG A 209 5.19 -18.16 -23.16
N THR A 210 6.52 -18.12 -23.19
CA THR A 210 7.35 -19.07 -22.43
C THR A 210 7.28 -18.86 -20.93
N ILE A 211 7.18 -19.97 -20.18
CA ILE A 211 7.01 -19.96 -18.73
C ILE A 211 8.14 -20.78 -18.08
N TYR A 212 8.73 -20.25 -17.03
CA TYR A 212 9.68 -20.96 -16.18
C TYR A 212 9.22 -20.98 -14.74
N ILE A 213 9.17 -22.17 -14.15
CA ILE A 213 8.91 -22.35 -12.72
C ILE A 213 10.24 -22.56 -12.00
N ALA A 214 10.62 -21.60 -11.15
CA ALA A 214 11.83 -21.72 -10.36
C ALA A 214 11.68 -22.74 -9.25
N GLU A 215 12.70 -23.62 -9.11
CA GLU A 215 12.73 -24.68 -8.10
C GLU A 215 14.09 -24.76 -7.43
N GLY A 216 14.11 -24.96 -6.11
CA GLY A 216 15.32 -25.13 -5.33
C GLY A 216 16.31 -23.96 -5.51
N LYS A 217 17.43 -24.21 -6.18
CA LYS A 217 18.48 -23.23 -6.51
C LYS A 217 18.62 -22.97 -8.02
N LYS A 218 17.69 -23.49 -8.82
CA LYS A 218 17.72 -23.30 -10.27
C LYS A 218 16.90 -22.08 -10.66
N PHE A 219 17.48 -21.17 -11.43
CA PHE A 219 16.85 -19.98 -11.95
C PHE A 219 17.20 -19.79 -13.42
N SER A 220 16.22 -19.46 -14.23
CA SER A 220 16.41 -19.07 -15.63
C SER A 220 15.73 -17.71 -15.88
N ASN A 221 16.41 -16.85 -16.62
CA ASN A 221 15.89 -15.54 -17.04
C ASN A 221 15.60 -15.48 -18.55
N GLU A 222 15.58 -16.63 -19.23
CA GLU A 222 15.36 -16.69 -20.69
C GLU A 222 13.87 -16.65 -21.07
N HIS A 223 12.99 -16.93 -20.12
CA HIS A 223 11.55 -17.06 -20.32
C HIS A 223 10.81 -15.74 -20.11
N ASP A 224 9.63 -15.60 -20.71
CA ASP A 224 8.79 -14.41 -20.59
C ASP A 224 8.15 -14.30 -19.21
N PHE A 225 7.68 -15.41 -18.66
CA PHE A 225 7.15 -15.51 -17.32
C PHE A 225 8.09 -16.34 -16.44
N VAL A 226 8.44 -15.81 -15.28
CA VAL A 226 9.19 -16.51 -14.24
C VAL A 226 8.30 -16.61 -13.00
N ILE A 227 7.95 -17.82 -12.60
CA ILE A 227 7.12 -18.10 -11.43
C ILE A 227 8.00 -18.64 -10.30
N ILE A 228 7.96 -18.00 -9.15
CA ILE A 228 8.78 -18.35 -7.99
C ILE A 228 7.95 -18.28 -6.71
N ASN A 229 8.27 -19.11 -5.71
CA ASN A 229 7.63 -18.97 -4.41
C ASN A 229 8.47 -18.18 -3.41
N TYR A 230 7.79 -17.57 -2.44
CA TYR A 230 8.42 -16.69 -1.43
C TYR A 230 9.58 -17.33 -0.69
N ASP A 231 9.50 -18.64 -0.36
CA ASP A 231 10.47 -19.31 0.50
C ASP A 231 11.84 -19.52 -0.15
N ILE A 232 11.87 -19.64 -1.49
CA ILE A 232 13.11 -19.87 -2.24
C ILE A 232 13.74 -18.57 -2.77
N LEU A 233 13.10 -17.42 -2.64
CA LEU A 233 13.67 -16.13 -3.05
C LEU A 233 15.07 -15.88 -2.46
N LYS A 234 15.29 -16.29 -1.22
CA LYS A 234 16.59 -16.20 -0.53
C LYS A 234 17.73 -16.95 -1.23
N ASN A 235 17.42 -17.89 -2.12
CA ASN A 235 18.44 -18.63 -2.87
C ASN A 235 18.97 -17.83 -4.07
N PHE A 236 18.28 -16.77 -4.46
CA PHE A 236 18.57 -15.96 -5.65
C PHE A 236 18.87 -14.52 -5.32
N HIS A 237 18.66 -14.11 -4.07
CA HIS A 237 18.96 -12.78 -3.59
C HIS A 237 19.27 -12.78 -2.08
N ASP A 238 20.40 -12.17 -1.72
CA ASP A 238 20.73 -11.82 -0.33
C ASP A 238 20.75 -10.28 -0.22
N PRO A 239 19.91 -9.67 0.62
CA PRO A 239 19.90 -8.21 0.80
C PRO A 239 21.25 -7.61 1.24
N LYS A 240 22.16 -8.44 1.77
CA LYS A 240 23.52 -8.01 2.14
C LYS A 240 24.53 -8.05 1.00
N LYS A 241 24.18 -8.73 -0.12
CA LYS A 241 25.04 -9.00 -1.26
C LYS A 241 24.28 -8.75 -2.57
N GLN A 242 23.76 -7.54 -2.74
CA GLN A 242 22.90 -7.19 -3.87
C GLN A 242 23.56 -7.38 -5.24
N ASP A 243 24.86 -7.17 -5.33
CA ASP A 243 25.62 -7.31 -6.58
C ASP A 243 25.70 -8.77 -7.08
N GLU A 244 25.56 -9.75 -6.19
CA GLU A 244 25.55 -11.19 -6.52
C GLU A 244 24.13 -11.72 -6.84
N SER A 245 23.11 -10.86 -6.85
CA SER A 245 21.71 -11.25 -6.99
C SER A 245 21.37 -11.63 -8.42
N THR A 246 21.05 -12.90 -8.65
CA THR A 246 20.57 -13.38 -9.95
C THR A 246 19.23 -12.73 -10.34
N ILE A 247 18.33 -12.56 -9.37
CA ILE A 247 16.99 -12.04 -9.62
C ILE A 247 17.00 -10.54 -9.86
N LEU A 248 17.83 -9.75 -9.15
CA LEU A 248 17.95 -8.30 -9.36
C LEU A 248 18.68 -7.96 -10.68
N ASN A 249 19.56 -8.83 -11.14
CA ASN A 249 20.26 -8.68 -12.42
C ASN A 249 19.35 -8.99 -13.62
N THR A 250 18.18 -9.59 -13.36
CA THR A 250 17.16 -9.80 -14.39
C THR A 250 16.28 -8.56 -14.48
N LYS A 251 16.22 -7.94 -15.66
CA LYS A 251 15.37 -6.76 -15.91
C LYS A 251 13.93 -7.21 -16.14
N PHE A 252 13.13 -7.22 -15.10
CA PHE A 252 11.68 -7.45 -15.20
C PHE A 252 10.95 -6.16 -15.55
N ASP A 253 9.95 -6.25 -16.44
CA ASP A 253 9.07 -5.14 -16.79
C ASP A 253 7.89 -5.02 -15.80
N LEU A 254 7.52 -6.16 -15.21
CA LEU A 254 6.40 -6.28 -14.26
C LEU A 254 6.72 -7.31 -13.19
N VAL A 255 6.39 -6.97 -11.95
CA VAL A 255 6.41 -7.90 -10.82
C VAL A 255 5.00 -8.05 -10.26
N ILE A 256 4.54 -9.28 -10.11
CA ILE A 256 3.24 -9.66 -9.55
C ILE A 256 3.50 -10.43 -8.26
N MET A 257 2.93 -9.95 -7.15
CA MET A 257 2.99 -10.61 -5.84
C MET A 257 1.62 -11.18 -5.50
N ASP A 258 1.47 -12.49 -5.60
CA ASP A 258 0.22 -13.16 -5.22
C ASP A 258 0.25 -13.50 -3.73
N GLU A 259 -0.92 -13.43 -3.07
CA GLU A 259 -1.07 -13.50 -1.62
C GLU A 259 -0.10 -12.56 -0.89
N ALA A 260 -0.08 -11.30 -1.35
CA ALA A 260 0.84 -10.27 -0.89
C ALA A 260 0.79 -10.01 0.63
N HIS A 261 -0.25 -10.46 1.35
CA HIS A 261 -0.27 -10.43 2.81
C HIS A 261 0.91 -11.20 3.45
N MET A 262 1.55 -12.14 2.72
CA MET A 262 2.74 -12.86 3.19
C MET A 262 3.97 -11.96 3.42
N ILE A 263 3.98 -10.76 2.86
CA ILE A 263 5.04 -9.75 3.03
C ILE A 263 4.63 -8.59 3.93
N SER A 264 3.61 -8.76 4.76
CA SER A 264 3.12 -7.75 5.70
C SER A 264 4.12 -7.43 6.84
N ASN A 265 5.00 -8.38 7.21
CA ASN A 265 6.02 -8.15 8.23
C ASN A 265 7.31 -7.60 7.61
N PRO A 266 7.66 -6.31 7.81
CA PRO A 266 8.84 -5.68 7.20
C PRO A 266 10.17 -6.24 7.72
N GLN A 267 10.18 -6.94 8.85
CA GLN A 267 11.39 -7.54 9.40
C GLN A 267 11.70 -8.93 8.83
N ALA A 268 10.73 -9.57 8.20
CA ALA A 268 10.92 -10.89 7.60
C ALA A 268 11.90 -10.82 6.42
N GLN A 269 12.80 -11.82 6.31
CA GLN A 269 13.78 -11.88 5.23
C GLN A 269 13.11 -11.83 3.85
N ARG A 270 12.01 -12.59 3.65
CA ARG A 270 11.24 -12.58 2.40
C ARG A 270 10.74 -11.19 2.03
N THR A 271 10.29 -10.39 3.01
CA THR A 271 9.79 -9.03 2.78
C THR A 271 10.91 -8.10 2.33
N LYS A 272 12.09 -8.18 2.95
CA LYS A 272 13.26 -7.39 2.54
C LYS A 272 13.66 -7.70 1.10
N ILE A 273 13.72 -9.00 0.75
CA ILE A 273 14.05 -9.44 -0.61
C ILE A 273 13.02 -8.90 -1.61
N VAL A 274 11.74 -9.00 -1.30
CA VAL A 274 10.66 -8.50 -2.17
C VAL A 274 10.75 -6.97 -2.33
N ASN A 275 11.03 -6.24 -1.26
CA ASN A 275 11.20 -4.80 -1.34
C ASN A 275 12.36 -4.43 -2.27
N ASP A 276 13.54 -5.09 -2.14
CA ASP A 276 14.68 -4.87 -3.03
C ASP A 276 14.35 -5.15 -4.51
N ILE A 277 13.53 -6.18 -4.79
CA ILE A 277 13.07 -6.50 -6.14
C ILE A 277 12.13 -5.41 -6.67
N CYS A 278 11.13 -5.01 -5.86
CA CYS A 278 10.14 -4.01 -6.25
C CYS A 278 10.75 -2.62 -6.46
N ASP A 279 11.83 -2.29 -5.76
CA ASP A 279 12.56 -1.02 -5.93
C ASP A 279 13.27 -0.92 -7.30
N LYS A 280 13.52 -2.05 -7.96
CA LYS A 280 14.18 -2.11 -9.29
C LYS A 280 13.20 -2.16 -10.46
N VAL A 281 11.90 -2.28 -10.19
CA VAL A 281 10.88 -2.50 -11.23
C VAL A 281 9.81 -1.42 -11.16
N ASP A 282 9.54 -0.80 -12.29
CA ASP A 282 8.58 0.31 -12.40
C ASP A 282 7.13 -0.13 -12.15
N ARG A 283 6.79 -1.37 -12.55
CA ARG A 283 5.42 -1.87 -12.46
C ARG A 283 5.33 -3.01 -11.46
N VAL A 284 4.55 -2.81 -10.39
CA VAL A 284 4.38 -3.76 -9.29
C VAL A 284 2.90 -3.92 -8.95
N TRP A 285 2.38 -5.12 -9.07
CA TRP A 285 1.00 -5.44 -8.68
C TRP A 285 0.97 -6.42 -7.53
N LEU A 286 0.19 -6.08 -6.52
CA LEU A 286 0.00 -6.86 -5.31
C LEU A 286 -1.41 -7.45 -5.32
N LEU A 287 -1.52 -8.77 -5.24
CA LEU A 287 -2.80 -9.49 -5.21
C LEU A 287 -3.02 -10.08 -3.82
N THR A 288 -4.17 -9.85 -3.23
CA THR A 288 -4.53 -10.47 -1.95
C THR A 288 -6.01 -10.33 -1.64
N GLY A 289 -6.66 -11.38 -1.16
CA GLY A 289 -8.03 -11.28 -0.63
C GLY A 289 -8.09 -10.61 0.76
N THR A 290 -6.95 -10.48 1.45
CA THR A 290 -6.87 -9.99 2.84
C THR A 290 -5.74 -8.96 2.98
N PRO A 291 -5.90 -7.73 2.44
CA PRO A 291 -4.85 -6.70 2.44
C PRO A 291 -4.44 -6.27 3.86
N MET A 292 -5.38 -6.33 4.79
CA MET A 292 -5.16 -6.04 6.22
C MET A 292 -5.63 -7.24 7.05
N THR A 293 -4.71 -8.12 7.46
CA THR A 293 -5.05 -9.40 8.12
C THR A 293 -5.59 -9.23 9.53
N SER A 294 -4.89 -8.54 10.42
CA SER A 294 -5.29 -8.39 11.82
C SER A 294 -5.08 -7.00 12.40
N ARG A 295 -4.16 -6.24 11.83
CA ARG A 295 -3.75 -4.92 12.35
C ARG A 295 -3.43 -3.98 11.19
N PRO A 296 -3.69 -2.67 11.33
CA PRO A 296 -3.32 -1.68 10.29
C PRO A 296 -1.83 -1.71 9.94
N MET A 297 -0.96 -2.04 10.90
CA MET A 297 0.49 -2.15 10.64
C MET A 297 0.83 -3.21 9.58
N ASN A 298 0.04 -4.28 9.46
CA ASN A 298 0.24 -5.32 8.44
C ASN A 298 0.00 -4.80 7.02
N TYR A 299 -0.74 -3.71 6.88
CA TYR A 299 -1.03 -3.09 5.59
C TYR A 299 0.07 -2.09 5.16
N TYR A 300 0.88 -1.59 6.11
CA TYR A 300 1.90 -0.58 5.86
C TYR A 300 2.86 -0.93 4.72
N ASN A 301 3.43 -2.15 4.74
CA ASN A 301 4.42 -2.57 3.74
C ASN A 301 3.80 -2.64 2.33
N LEU A 302 2.56 -3.14 2.20
CA LEU A 302 1.87 -3.20 0.92
C LEU A 302 1.64 -1.80 0.35
N LEU A 303 1.18 -0.87 1.20
CA LEU A 303 0.99 0.53 0.83
C LEU A 303 2.30 1.23 0.45
N SER A 304 3.39 0.90 1.12
CA SER A 304 4.72 1.42 0.80
C SER A 304 5.19 0.95 -0.58
N LEU A 305 5.00 -0.32 -0.91
CA LEU A 305 5.37 -0.90 -2.21
C LEU A 305 4.60 -0.30 -3.39
N VAL A 306 3.36 0.10 -3.17
CA VAL A 306 2.57 0.81 -4.20
C VAL A 306 2.73 2.34 -4.12
N GLU A 307 3.72 2.81 -3.37
CA GLU A 307 4.04 4.24 -3.21
C GLU A 307 2.86 5.09 -2.73
N SER A 308 1.97 4.51 -1.94
CA SER A 308 0.86 5.26 -1.37
C SER A 308 1.38 6.37 -0.44
N PRO A 309 0.92 7.61 -0.60
CA PRO A 309 1.32 8.73 0.25
C PRO A 309 1.10 8.49 1.73
N VAL A 310 0.11 7.65 2.07
CA VAL A 310 -0.22 7.26 3.45
C VAL A 310 0.94 6.54 4.12
N ALA A 311 1.70 5.74 3.36
CA ALA A 311 2.84 4.96 3.85
C ALA A 311 4.20 5.63 3.65
N SER A 312 4.25 6.92 3.30
CA SER A 312 5.50 7.66 3.08
C SER A 312 6.35 7.81 4.34
N ASN A 313 5.75 7.70 5.53
CA ASN A 313 6.45 7.79 6.82
C ASN A 313 5.90 6.80 7.83
N TRP A 314 6.74 5.86 8.26
CA TRP A 314 6.37 4.81 9.19
C TRP A 314 5.87 5.35 10.55
N MET A 315 6.54 6.35 11.13
CA MET A 315 6.14 6.89 12.43
C MET A 315 4.80 7.63 12.37
N ALA A 316 4.57 8.38 11.30
CA ALA A 316 3.30 9.06 11.07
C ALA A 316 2.16 8.03 10.90
N TYR A 317 2.39 6.98 10.09
CA TYR A 317 1.45 5.88 9.92
C TYR A 317 1.16 5.15 11.24
N ALA A 318 2.22 4.78 11.98
CA ALA A 318 2.10 4.08 13.25
C ALA A 318 1.26 4.87 14.28
N ARG A 319 1.53 6.16 14.43
CA ARG A 319 0.77 7.03 15.34
C ARG A 319 -0.68 7.21 14.89
N ARG A 320 -0.90 7.44 13.59
CA ARG A 320 -2.21 7.81 13.05
C ARG A 320 -3.15 6.62 12.96
N TYR A 321 -2.67 5.46 12.49
CA TYR A 321 -3.53 4.32 12.15
C TYR A 321 -3.38 3.12 13.09
N CYS A 322 -2.26 3.03 13.83
CA CYS A 322 -2.01 1.90 14.72
C CYS A 322 -2.13 2.25 16.21
N ASN A 323 -2.64 3.45 16.53
CA ASN A 323 -2.61 3.98 17.90
C ASN A 323 -1.22 3.84 18.53
N GLY A 324 -0.19 4.11 17.72
CA GLY A 324 1.21 3.79 18.01
C GLY A 324 1.83 4.75 19.03
N PHE A 325 2.49 4.18 20.03
CA PHE A 325 3.26 4.94 21.03
C PHE A 325 4.57 4.25 21.36
N GLN A 326 5.52 5.03 21.86
CA GLN A 326 6.80 4.51 22.37
C GLN A 326 6.73 4.27 23.87
N PHE A 327 7.32 3.17 24.31
CA PHE A 327 7.55 2.87 25.72
C PHE A 327 8.98 2.36 25.93
N SER A 328 9.46 2.44 27.16
CA SER A 328 10.82 2.02 27.51
C SER A 328 10.84 0.60 28.03
N VAL A 329 11.72 -0.24 27.46
CA VAL A 329 12.05 -1.56 27.99
C VAL A 329 13.53 -1.54 28.38
N GLY A 330 13.80 -1.30 29.64
CA GLY A 330 15.15 -1.00 30.14
C GLY A 330 15.70 0.28 29.48
N ARG A 331 16.85 0.17 28.79
CA ARG A 331 17.48 1.30 28.09
C ARG A 331 17.01 1.49 26.64
N ARG A 332 16.12 0.62 26.14
CA ARG A 332 15.65 0.66 24.75
C ARG A 332 14.26 1.24 24.66
N LYS A 333 14.04 2.12 23.68
CA LYS A 333 12.70 2.59 23.31
C LYS A 333 12.11 1.65 22.26
N VAL A 334 10.94 1.13 22.54
CA VAL A 334 10.20 0.20 21.66
C VAL A 334 8.87 0.82 21.28
N TRP A 335 8.43 0.60 20.04
CA TRP A 335 7.12 1.02 19.58
C TRP A 335 6.08 -0.06 19.84
N ASN A 336 4.97 0.31 20.46
CA ASN A 336 3.74 -0.47 20.41
C ASN A 336 2.92 0.01 19.20
N VAL A 337 2.60 -0.90 18.28
CA VAL A 337 1.83 -0.65 17.06
C VAL A 337 0.73 -1.71 16.87
N THR A 338 0.26 -2.26 17.98
CA THR A 338 -0.74 -3.34 17.97
C THR A 338 -2.16 -2.85 17.89
N GLY A 339 -2.39 -1.56 18.13
CA GLY A 339 -3.71 -0.94 18.09
C GLY A 339 -4.21 -0.62 16.68
N ALA A 340 -5.40 -0.04 16.62
CA ALA A 340 -6.05 0.44 15.40
C ALA A 340 -6.76 1.77 15.70
N SER A 341 -6.67 2.72 14.76
CA SER A 341 -7.33 4.02 14.82
C SER A 341 -7.51 4.61 13.43
N ASN A 342 -8.48 5.49 13.25
CA ASN A 342 -8.75 6.21 12.00
C ASN A 342 -8.84 5.30 10.75
N LEU A 343 -9.52 4.15 10.87
CA LEU A 343 -9.57 3.15 9.80
C LEU A 343 -10.37 3.64 8.58
N ASP A 344 -11.43 4.43 8.80
CA ASP A 344 -12.23 5.00 7.71
C ASP A 344 -11.40 5.99 6.89
N GLU A 345 -10.61 6.85 7.56
CA GLU A 345 -9.64 7.72 6.91
C GLU A 345 -8.60 6.90 6.11
N LEU A 346 -8.07 5.84 6.70
CA LEU A 346 -7.11 4.97 6.01
C LEU A 346 -7.73 4.37 4.74
N ARG A 347 -8.95 3.87 4.83
CA ARG A 347 -9.70 3.31 3.70
C ARG A 347 -9.88 4.36 2.60
N GLU A 348 -10.36 5.55 2.95
CA GLU A 348 -10.61 6.62 2.01
C GLU A 348 -9.32 7.07 1.30
N ARG A 349 -8.24 7.27 2.05
CA ARG A 349 -6.96 7.74 1.51
C ARG A 349 -6.20 6.70 0.67
N THR A 350 -6.57 5.44 0.75
CA THR A 350 -5.93 4.36 -0.03
C THR A 350 -6.72 3.96 -1.28
N GLN A 351 -7.93 4.48 -1.50
CA GLN A 351 -8.82 4.11 -2.62
C GLN A 351 -8.18 4.24 -4.01
N SER A 352 -7.27 5.20 -4.19
CA SER A 352 -6.56 5.39 -5.46
C SER A 352 -5.50 4.32 -5.75
N HIS A 353 -5.11 3.52 -4.74
CA HIS A 353 -4.03 2.53 -4.83
C HIS A 353 -4.52 1.09 -4.69
N ILE A 354 -5.81 0.90 -4.40
CA ILE A 354 -6.40 -0.41 -4.14
C ILE A 354 -7.79 -0.54 -4.77
N LEU A 355 -8.06 -1.68 -5.34
CA LEU A 355 -9.42 -2.11 -5.68
C LEU A 355 -9.79 -3.29 -4.78
N ARG A 356 -10.88 -3.15 -4.01
CA ARG A 356 -11.41 -4.20 -3.15
C ARG A 356 -12.91 -4.31 -3.31
N ARG A 357 -13.37 -5.49 -3.67
CA ARG A 357 -14.80 -5.84 -3.79
C ARG A 357 -15.03 -7.17 -3.08
N LEU A 358 -16.21 -7.31 -2.48
CA LEU A 358 -16.67 -8.55 -1.89
C LEU A 358 -17.44 -9.36 -2.93
N LYS A 359 -17.50 -10.69 -2.75
CA LYS A 359 -18.27 -11.57 -3.63
C LYS A 359 -19.74 -11.17 -3.72
N GLU A 360 -20.32 -10.82 -2.60
CA GLU A 360 -21.71 -10.40 -2.46
C GLU A 360 -22.03 -9.11 -3.22
N GLU A 361 -21.03 -8.27 -3.50
CA GLU A 361 -21.20 -7.01 -4.23
C GLU A 361 -21.22 -7.20 -5.76
N VAL A 362 -20.64 -8.29 -6.28
CA VAL A 362 -20.37 -8.45 -7.71
C VAL A 362 -20.87 -9.77 -8.31
N LEU A 363 -21.27 -10.73 -7.49
CA LEU A 363 -21.79 -12.02 -7.92
C LEU A 363 -23.15 -12.26 -7.26
N ASP A 364 -24.11 -12.73 -8.05
CA ASP A 364 -25.38 -13.24 -7.55
C ASP A 364 -25.17 -14.71 -7.16
N LEU A 365 -24.93 -14.95 -5.88
CA LEU A 365 -24.65 -16.27 -5.34
C LEU A 365 -25.79 -16.70 -4.41
N PRO A 366 -26.13 -17.99 -4.39
CA PRO A 366 -27.08 -18.50 -3.41
C PRO A 366 -26.53 -18.31 -1.99
N ASP A 367 -27.46 -18.26 -1.04
CA ASP A 367 -27.10 -18.12 0.38
C ASP A 367 -26.16 -19.23 0.83
N LYS A 368 -25.13 -18.84 1.61
CA LYS A 368 -24.19 -19.78 2.17
C LYS A 368 -24.82 -20.59 3.30
N ILE A 369 -25.04 -21.87 3.07
CA ILE A 369 -25.49 -22.81 4.10
C ILE A 369 -24.30 -23.41 4.81
N ILE A 370 -24.23 -23.26 6.14
CA ILE A 370 -23.19 -23.86 6.97
C ILE A 370 -23.84 -24.98 7.79
N THR A 371 -23.50 -26.21 7.47
CA THR A 371 -23.97 -27.39 8.20
C THR A 371 -22.84 -27.96 9.06
N PRO A 372 -22.92 -27.87 10.40
CA PRO A 372 -21.91 -28.45 11.26
C PRO A 372 -22.02 -29.98 11.25
N VAL A 373 -20.92 -30.67 10.98
CA VAL A 373 -20.82 -32.14 11.10
C VAL A 373 -20.05 -32.48 12.36
N TYR A 374 -20.70 -33.15 13.29
CA TYR A 374 -20.11 -33.56 14.56
C TYR A 374 -19.51 -34.96 14.43
N LEU A 375 -18.22 -35.07 14.70
CA LEU A 375 -17.49 -36.34 14.71
C LEU A 375 -17.19 -36.76 16.15
N ARG A 376 -17.43 -38.00 16.48
CA ARG A 376 -17.00 -38.57 17.76
C ARG A 376 -15.54 -39.02 17.64
N LEU A 377 -14.68 -38.42 18.45
CA LEU A 377 -13.29 -38.87 18.57
C LEU A 377 -13.24 -40.17 19.37
N LYS A 378 -12.58 -41.17 18.84
CA LYS A 378 -12.38 -42.48 19.49
C LYS A 378 -10.89 -42.77 19.70
N SER A 379 -10.06 -41.73 19.83
CA SER A 379 -8.62 -41.86 19.94
C SER A 379 -8.20 -41.92 21.39
N LYS A 380 -7.46 -42.97 21.76
CA LYS A 380 -6.82 -43.06 23.07
C LYS A 380 -5.80 -41.94 23.27
N ASP A 381 -5.09 -41.55 22.21
CA ASP A 381 -4.12 -40.46 22.24
C ASP A 381 -4.78 -39.11 22.58
N TYR A 382 -6.01 -38.89 22.12
CA TYR A 382 -6.78 -37.68 22.49
C TYR A 382 -7.14 -37.69 23.99
N GLU A 383 -7.65 -38.80 24.51
CA GLU A 383 -8.03 -38.93 25.92
C GLU A 383 -6.81 -38.77 26.84
N GLU A 384 -5.67 -39.37 26.48
CA GLU A 384 -4.41 -39.24 27.21
C GLU A 384 -3.88 -37.81 27.23
N LEU A 385 -3.82 -37.14 26.05
CA LEU A 385 -3.35 -35.74 25.95
C LEU A 385 -4.29 -34.75 26.64
N MET A 386 -5.59 -35.01 26.60
CA MET A 386 -6.56 -34.18 27.35
C MET A 386 -6.42 -34.39 28.85
N GLY A 387 -6.21 -35.63 29.28
CA GLY A 387 -5.90 -35.95 30.69
C GLY A 387 -4.64 -35.24 31.17
N GLU A 388 -3.55 -35.30 30.38
CA GLU A 388 -2.32 -34.53 30.67
C GLU A 388 -2.55 -33.02 30.71
N TYR A 389 -3.38 -32.49 29.82
CA TYR A 389 -3.71 -31.07 29.80
C TYR A 389 -4.49 -30.64 31.04
N TYR A 390 -5.53 -31.38 31.44
CA TYR A 390 -6.31 -31.09 32.63
C TYR A 390 -5.51 -31.24 33.92
N ASN A 391 -4.74 -32.30 34.05
CA ASN A 391 -3.86 -32.49 35.21
C ASN A 391 -2.82 -31.37 35.33
N TRP A 392 -2.29 -30.90 34.22
CA TRP A 392 -1.37 -29.76 34.22
C TRP A 392 -2.09 -28.46 34.57
N TYR A 393 -3.28 -28.21 34.00
CA TYR A 393 -4.08 -27.02 34.24
C TYR A 393 -4.46 -26.87 35.73
N ASP A 394 -4.95 -27.95 36.32
CA ASP A 394 -5.36 -27.99 37.73
C ASP A 394 -4.20 -27.71 38.70
N ASN A 395 -2.98 -28.16 38.35
CA ASN A 395 -1.79 -28.00 39.17
C ASN A 395 -1.05 -26.67 38.97
N ASN A 396 -1.36 -25.87 37.92
CA ASN A 396 -0.60 -24.68 37.55
C ASN A 396 -1.47 -23.45 37.22
N SER A 397 -2.70 -23.41 37.68
CA SER A 397 -3.68 -22.35 37.33
C SER A 397 -3.34 -20.95 37.85
N GLU A 398 -2.39 -20.80 38.78
CA GLU A 398 -2.06 -19.52 39.43
C GLU A 398 -0.78 -18.83 38.91
N GLU A 399 0.03 -19.43 38.01
CA GLU A 399 1.29 -18.83 37.56
C GLU A 399 1.24 -18.30 36.12
N SER A 400 1.58 -17.03 35.95
CA SER A 400 1.64 -16.35 34.63
C SER A 400 2.69 -16.89 33.65
N SER A 401 3.69 -17.64 34.12
CA SER A 401 4.70 -18.32 33.30
C SER A 401 4.11 -19.52 32.52
N SER A 402 2.89 -19.90 32.81
CA SER A 402 2.21 -21.09 32.29
C SER A 402 1.60 -20.94 30.88
N LEU A 403 1.37 -19.74 30.37
CA LEU A 403 0.63 -19.52 29.10
C LEU A 403 1.32 -20.16 27.89
N THR A 404 2.65 -20.11 27.79
CA THR A 404 3.38 -20.71 26.66
C THR A 404 3.32 -22.23 26.69
N ILE A 405 3.42 -22.82 27.90
CA ILE A 405 3.33 -24.26 28.12
C ILE A 405 1.91 -24.73 27.86
N GLN A 406 0.91 -23.99 28.35
CA GLN A 406 -0.52 -24.24 28.12
C GLN A 406 -0.83 -24.25 26.62
N PHE A 407 -0.36 -23.25 25.89
CA PHE A 407 -0.53 -23.15 24.45
C PHE A 407 0.13 -24.33 23.72
N GLY A 408 1.35 -24.72 24.12
CA GLY A 408 2.05 -25.88 23.56
C GLY A 408 1.28 -27.20 23.74
N LYS A 409 0.69 -27.43 24.92
CA LYS A 409 -0.15 -28.61 25.18
C LYS A 409 -1.43 -28.60 24.35
N LEU A 410 -2.15 -27.47 24.29
CA LEU A 410 -3.33 -27.32 23.44
C LEU A 410 -3.03 -27.56 21.96
N MET A 411 -1.89 -27.11 21.46
CA MET A 411 -1.49 -27.36 20.06
C MET A 411 -1.27 -28.83 19.76
N LYS A 412 -0.75 -29.65 20.70
CA LYS A 412 -0.64 -31.07 20.55
C LYS A 412 -2.02 -31.75 20.45
N VAL A 413 -2.94 -31.40 21.35
CA VAL A 413 -4.33 -31.87 21.30
C VAL A 413 -4.98 -31.54 19.96
N ARG A 414 -4.87 -30.28 19.51
CA ARG A 414 -5.40 -29.84 18.20
C ARG A 414 -4.86 -30.65 17.04
N LYS A 415 -3.57 -31.01 17.08
CA LYS A 415 -2.94 -31.83 16.04
C LYS A 415 -3.58 -33.21 15.97
N VAL A 416 -3.74 -33.91 17.10
CA VAL A 416 -4.39 -35.23 17.17
C VAL A 416 -5.84 -35.14 16.68
N ILE A 417 -6.60 -34.11 17.10
CA ILE A 417 -7.95 -33.90 16.61
C ILE A 417 -7.96 -33.72 15.07
N ALA A 418 -7.02 -32.97 14.53
CA ALA A 418 -6.95 -32.76 13.09
C ALA A 418 -6.65 -34.05 12.33
N GLU A 419 -5.69 -34.84 12.81
CA GLU A 419 -5.32 -36.12 12.21
C GLU A 419 -6.47 -37.14 12.24
N GLU A 420 -7.19 -37.24 13.34
CA GLU A 420 -8.40 -38.09 13.49
C GLU A 420 -9.55 -37.64 12.53
N LYS A 421 -9.69 -36.38 12.28
CA LYS A 421 -10.73 -35.87 11.36
C LYS A 421 -10.44 -36.14 9.89
N VAL A 422 -9.17 -36.35 9.48
CA VAL A 422 -8.79 -36.49 8.07
C VAL A 422 -9.60 -37.55 7.37
N LYS A 423 -9.66 -38.77 7.93
CA LYS A 423 -10.37 -39.89 7.31
C LYS A 423 -11.85 -39.60 7.08
N ASN A 424 -12.54 -39.10 8.12
CA ASN A 424 -13.97 -38.79 8.04
C ASN A 424 -14.24 -37.60 7.10
N THR A 425 -13.28 -36.64 7.00
CA THR A 425 -13.41 -35.52 6.08
C THR A 425 -13.27 -35.95 4.63
N ILE A 426 -12.35 -36.91 4.33
CA ILE A 426 -12.19 -37.47 3.00
C ILE A 426 -13.47 -38.24 2.60
N GLU A 427 -13.97 -39.10 3.45
CA GLU A 427 -15.19 -39.89 3.22
C GLU A 427 -16.40 -38.98 2.97
N LEU A 428 -16.55 -37.88 3.76
CA LEU A 428 -17.59 -36.87 3.53
C LEU A 428 -17.43 -36.17 2.20
N ALA A 429 -16.21 -35.80 1.83
CA ALA A 429 -15.93 -35.12 0.57
C ALA A 429 -16.22 -36.04 -0.64
N GLU A 430 -15.83 -37.33 -0.56
CA GLU A 430 -16.16 -38.33 -1.59
C GLU A 430 -17.66 -38.46 -1.78
N ASN A 431 -18.43 -38.61 -0.69
CA ASN A 431 -19.89 -38.67 -0.76
C ASN A 431 -20.55 -37.44 -1.37
N ILE A 432 -19.97 -36.24 -1.18
CA ILE A 432 -20.49 -35.00 -1.79
C ILE A 432 -20.16 -34.91 -3.29
N ILE A 433 -18.99 -35.45 -3.71
CA ILE A 433 -18.58 -35.43 -5.11
C ILE A 433 -19.36 -36.45 -5.95
N GLU A 434 -19.79 -37.57 -5.33
CA GLU A 434 -20.59 -38.61 -6.00
C GLU A 434 -22.08 -38.24 -6.18
N GLN A 435 -22.56 -37.20 -5.49
CA GLN A 435 -23.92 -36.63 -5.64
C GLN A 435 -23.96 -35.58 -6.75
#